data_7185803ba0c8f6b3acff844523f72785
#
_entry.id   7185803ba0c8f6b3acff844523f72785
#
_cell.length_a   1.000
_cell.length_b   1.000
_cell.length_c   1.000
_cell.angle_alpha   90.00
_cell.angle_beta   90.00
_cell.angle_gamma   90.00
#
_symmetry.space_group_name_H-M   'P 1'
#
loop_
_entity.id
_entity.type
_entity.pdbx_description
1 polymer ?
#
loop_
_entity_poly.entity_id
_entity_poly.type
_entity_poly.pdbx_seq_one_letter_code
_entity_poly.pdbx_strand_id
1 'polypeptide(L)'
;MVDLILVALLSDGHVLLEDFPGSGKTTLAKALGDALVDDRPEAERGIVRSFRRIQFTPDLLPSDVTGTTVFDRASGVFSFRPGPLFAHVLLADEINRTSPKVQAALLEAMAEKQVTVDNETRTLDELFFVIATQNPFDLVGTFPLPVAQLDRFSFKIRMTHVDRASELEVLRSIRQRRAPASEAPVGRSELLAARADVDASVRVHDLIHEALVDVARTLREDERVLQGVSTRSLVLAIPALKAHAALQGRTWVDADDLDVILPHVFAHRLELASGTAAETAIADAMRPVGEKLARDVLREAG
;
A
#
# COMPACT_ATOMS: atom_id res chain seq x y z
N MET A 1 -9.88 -0.56 8.16
CA MET A 1 -9.11 0.27 7.21
C MET A 1 -7.74 0.67 7.75
N VAL A 2 -7.65 1.29 8.94
CA VAL A 2 -6.35 1.65 9.55
C VAL A 2 -5.47 0.42 9.67
N ASP A 3 -5.98 -0.70 10.17
CA ASP A 3 -5.24 -1.96 10.32
C ASP A 3 -4.67 -2.46 8.99
N LEU A 4 -5.42 -2.37 7.88
CA LEU A 4 -4.92 -2.76 6.55
C LEU A 4 -3.76 -1.87 6.07
N ILE A 5 -3.78 -0.57 6.39
CA ILE A 5 -2.68 0.33 6.08
C ILE A 5 -1.46 0.01 6.95
N LEU A 6 -1.66 -0.32 8.22
CA LEU A 6 -0.58 -0.78 9.11
C LEU A 6 -0.01 -2.13 8.66
N VAL A 7 -0.87 -3.06 8.23
CA VAL A 7 -0.43 -4.33 7.60
C VAL A 7 0.43 -4.04 6.38
N ALA A 8 -0.02 -3.15 5.48
CA ALA A 8 0.75 -2.79 4.30
C ALA A 8 2.10 -2.14 4.65
N LEU A 9 2.11 -1.25 5.65
CA LEU A 9 3.33 -0.61 6.15
C LEU A 9 4.31 -1.64 6.72
N LEU A 10 3.83 -2.59 7.53
CA LEU A 10 4.66 -3.64 8.14
C LEU A 10 5.13 -4.69 7.14
N SER A 11 4.38 -4.95 6.07
CA SER A 11 4.74 -5.90 5.01
C SER A 11 5.59 -5.29 3.88
N ASP A 12 6.10 -4.07 4.05
CA ASP A 12 6.85 -3.31 3.03
C ASP A 12 6.07 -3.13 1.72
N GLY A 13 4.75 -3.05 1.81
CA GLY A 13 3.86 -2.88 0.67
C GLY A 13 3.44 -1.43 0.47
N HIS A 14 2.83 -1.14 -0.68
CA HIS A 14 2.21 0.16 -0.98
C HIS A 14 0.69 -0.01 -1.13
N VAL A 15 -0.06 1.06 -0.89
CA VAL A 15 -1.53 1.03 -0.86
C VAL A 15 -2.13 1.90 -1.95
N LEU A 16 -3.11 1.36 -2.66
CA LEU A 16 -4.01 2.11 -3.54
C LEU A 16 -5.37 2.23 -2.87
N LEU A 17 -5.80 3.45 -2.58
CA LEU A 17 -7.12 3.75 -2.06
C LEU A 17 -8.07 4.12 -3.20
N GLU A 18 -9.16 3.36 -3.35
CA GLU A 18 -10.30 3.80 -4.17
C GLU A 18 -11.27 4.59 -3.30
N ASP A 19 -11.48 5.86 -3.65
CA ASP A 19 -12.11 6.76 -2.73
C ASP A 19 -13.00 7.81 -3.39
N PHE A 20 -13.97 8.28 -2.57
CA PHE A 20 -14.75 9.49 -2.84
C PHE A 20 -14.08 10.72 -2.24
N PRO A 21 -14.28 11.91 -2.82
CA PRO A 21 -13.81 13.15 -2.22
C PRO A 21 -14.30 13.33 -0.78
N GLY A 22 -13.39 13.73 0.13
CA GLY A 22 -13.77 14.08 1.51
C GLY A 22 -13.70 12.96 2.55
N SER A 23 -13.21 11.78 2.23
CA SER A 23 -13.12 10.60 3.13
C SER A 23 -12.05 10.66 4.22
N GLY A 24 -11.22 11.71 4.26
CA GLY A 24 -10.19 11.88 5.29
C GLY A 24 -8.83 11.26 4.97
N LYS A 25 -8.58 10.77 3.75
CA LYS A 25 -7.31 10.16 3.31
C LYS A 25 -6.07 11.03 3.59
N THR A 26 -6.16 12.34 3.36
CA THR A 26 -5.05 13.27 3.63
C THR A 26 -4.75 13.36 5.13
N THR A 27 -5.79 13.37 5.96
CA THR A 27 -5.63 13.37 7.42
C THR A 27 -4.96 12.08 7.90
N LEU A 28 -5.37 10.93 7.37
CA LEU A 28 -4.80 9.63 7.70
C LEU A 28 -3.33 9.52 7.28
N ALA A 29 -3.01 9.83 6.02
CA ALA A 29 -1.64 9.76 5.52
C ALA A 29 -0.71 10.75 6.25
N LYS A 30 -1.22 11.95 6.57
CA LYS A 30 -0.48 12.92 7.37
C LYS A 30 -0.26 12.43 8.80
N ALA A 31 -1.29 11.89 9.45
CA ALA A 31 -1.17 11.36 10.81
C ALA A 31 -0.13 10.22 10.88
N LEU A 32 -0.10 9.34 9.87
CA LEU A 32 0.92 8.31 9.76
C LEU A 32 2.33 8.91 9.62
N GLY A 33 2.51 9.90 8.74
CA GLY A 33 3.80 10.57 8.57
C GLY A 33 4.24 11.37 9.79
N ASP A 34 3.30 12.00 10.51
CA ASP A 34 3.58 12.76 11.74
C ASP A 34 3.92 11.82 12.92
N ALA A 35 3.42 10.57 12.89
CA ALA A 35 3.74 9.54 13.89
C ALA A 35 5.12 8.91 13.68
N LEU A 36 5.75 9.11 12.52
CA LEU A 36 7.07 8.57 12.19
C LEU A 36 8.16 9.63 12.37
N VAL A 37 9.22 9.26 13.06
CA VAL A 37 10.39 10.11 13.26
C VAL A 37 11.63 9.44 12.66
N ASP A 38 12.40 10.20 11.90
CA ASP A 38 13.72 9.76 11.47
C ASP A 38 14.69 9.87 12.65
N ASP A 39 14.98 8.75 13.27
CA ASP A 39 15.84 8.60 14.45
C ASP A 39 17.32 8.49 14.11
N ARG A 40 17.69 8.57 12.81
CA ARG A 40 19.10 8.63 12.38
C ARG A 40 19.77 9.94 12.80
N PRO A 41 21.11 9.95 12.93
CA PRO A 41 21.89 11.18 13.10
C PRO A 41 21.55 12.19 11.97
N GLU A 42 21.53 13.48 12.28
CA GLU A 42 21.16 14.52 11.32
C GLU A 42 21.98 14.48 10.02
N ALA A 43 23.26 14.14 10.11
CA ALA A 43 24.15 13.98 8.97
C ALA A 43 23.73 12.84 8.01
N GLU A 44 22.97 11.84 8.50
CA GLU A 44 22.54 10.66 7.74
C GLU A 44 21.09 10.79 7.22
N ARG A 45 20.30 11.73 7.76
CA ARG A 45 18.89 11.93 7.33
C ARG A 45 18.78 12.42 5.89
N GLY A 46 19.79 13.15 5.43
CA GLY A 46 19.85 13.64 4.05
C GLY A 46 18.65 14.51 3.66
N ILE A 47 18.10 14.23 2.49
CA ILE A 47 16.99 14.99 1.87
C ILE A 47 15.60 14.42 2.17
N VAL A 48 15.52 13.29 2.89
CA VAL A 48 14.26 12.58 3.16
C VAL A 48 13.40 13.35 4.18
N ARG A 49 12.10 13.34 3.96
CA ARG A 49 11.11 13.95 4.87
C ARG A 49 10.19 12.87 5.43
N SER A 50 9.63 13.08 6.63
CA SER A 50 8.69 12.11 7.22
C SER A 50 7.42 11.96 6.36
N PHE A 51 6.89 13.07 5.86
CA PHE A 51 5.69 13.10 5.02
C PHE A 51 5.82 14.06 3.83
N ARG A 52 5.31 13.63 2.68
CA ARG A 52 5.08 14.47 1.50
C ARG A 52 3.72 14.17 0.91
N ARG A 53 3.12 15.18 0.28
CA ARG A 53 1.90 15.03 -0.52
C ARG A 53 2.15 15.59 -1.91
N ILE A 54 1.69 14.89 -2.91
CA ILE A 54 1.61 15.38 -4.28
C ILE A 54 0.19 15.16 -4.81
N GLN A 55 -0.39 16.23 -5.37
CA GLN A 55 -1.64 16.17 -6.12
C GLN A 55 -1.30 15.94 -7.58
N PHE A 56 -1.74 14.83 -8.14
CA PHE A 56 -1.51 14.52 -9.54
C PHE A 56 -2.47 15.31 -10.43
N THR A 57 -1.92 16.00 -11.42
CA THR A 57 -2.64 16.82 -12.40
C THR A 57 -2.15 16.51 -13.82
N PRO A 58 -2.93 16.85 -14.88
CA PRO A 58 -2.54 16.55 -16.26
C PRO A 58 -1.25 17.22 -16.74
N ASP A 59 -0.90 18.35 -16.17
CA ASP A 59 0.27 19.19 -16.50
C ASP A 59 1.54 18.80 -15.73
N LEU A 60 1.45 17.87 -14.79
CA LEU A 60 2.59 17.42 -13.99
C LEU A 60 3.66 16.76 -14.87
N LEU A 61 4.93 17.04 -14.58
CA LEU A 61 6.07 16.43 -15.24
C LEU A 61 6.73 15.36 -14.34
N PRO A 62 7.42 14.36 -14.90
CA PRO A 62 8.19 13.39 -14.09
C PRO A 62 9.18 14.05 -13.12
N SER A 63 9.84 15.15 -13.54
CA SER A 63 10.76 15.94 -12.70
C SER A 63 10.10 16.56 -11.47
N ASP A 64 8.79 16.84 -11.52
CA ASP A 64 8.05 17.37 -10.36
C ASP A 64 7.88 16.30 -9.28
N VAL A 65 7.97 15.03 -9.66
CA VAL A 65 7.86 13.88 -8.77
C VAL A 65 9.22 13.38 -8.30
N THR A 66 10.17 13.20 -9.23
CA THR A 66 11.51 12.66 -8.96
C THR A 66 12.49 13.69 -8.45
N GLY A 67 12.27 14.97 -8.76
CA GLY A 67 13.24 16.03 -8.54
C GLY A 67 14.00 16.39 -9.80
N THR A 68 14.81 17.42 -9.71
CA THR A 68 15.54 18.00 -10.85
C THR A 68 16.87 18.58 -10.43
N THR A 69 17.84 18.59 -11.33
CA THR A 69 19.10 19.29 -11.14
C THR A 69 18.98 20.74 -11.56
N VAL A 70 19.37 21.66 -10.71
CA VAL A 70 19.30 23.10 -10.93
C VAL A 70 20.68 23.69 -10.91
N PHE A 71 20.99 24.53 -11.92
CA PHE A 71 22.24 25.29 -11.93
C PHE A 71 22.10 26.53 -11.05
N ASP A 72 22.92 26.61 -10.02
CA ASP A 72 23.03 27.82 -9.19
C ASP A 72 24.01 28.80 -9.83
N ARG A 73 23.50 29.92 -10.30
CA ARG A 73 24.31 30.96 -10.96
C ARG A 73 25.27 31.68 -9.99
N ALA A 74 24.96 31.70 -8.70
CA ALA A 74 25.80 32.40 -7.72
C ALA A 74 27.03 31.59 -7.36
N SER A 75 26.87 30.26 -7.23
CA SER A 75 27.98 29.34 -6.90
C SER A 75 28.62 28.69 -8.13
N GLY A 76 27.96 28.74 -9.31
CA GLY A 76 28.41 28.08 -10.53
C GLY A 76 28.29 26.55 -10.49
N VAL A 77 27.52 26.00 -9.55
CA VAL A 77 27.43 24.55 -9.29
C VAL A 77 26.02 24.04 -9.61
N PHE A 78 25.95 22.84 -10.17
CA PHE A 78 24.70 22.10 -10.28
C PHE A 78 24.34 21.46 -8.93
N SER A 79 23.09 21.63 -8.49
CA SER A 79 22.60 21.03 -7.26
C SER A 79 21.29 20.28 -7.54
N PHE A 80 21.17 19.06 -6.99
CA PHE A 80 19.95 18.31 -7.07
C PHE A 80 18.91 18.83 -6.08
N ARG A 81 17.71 19.14 -6.58
CA ARG A 81 16.53 19.47 -5.78
C ARG A 81 15.61 18.24 -5.73
N PRO A 82 15.48 17.58 -4.56
CA PRO A 82 14.68 16.36 -4.44
C PRO A 82 13.20 16.65 -4.63
N GLY A 83 12.55 15.79 -5.39
CA GLY A 83 11.10 15.77 -5.53
C GLY A 83 10.41 15.14 -4.31
N PRO A 84 9.07 15.04 -4.34
CA PRO A 84 8.27 14.47 -3.25
C PRO A 84 8.50 12.98 -3.00
N LEU A 85 9.12 12.23 -3.91
CA LEU A 85 9.49 10.82 -3.69
C LEU A 85 10.47 10.63 -2.52
N PHE A 86 11.26 11.66 -2.17
CA PHE A 86 12.18 11.60 -1.05
C PHE A 86 11.44 11.83 0.27
N ALA A 87 10.64 10.85 0.65
CA ALA A 87 9.84 10.83 1.88
C ALA A 87 9.74 9.42 2.44
N HIS A 88 9.48 9.29 3.76
CA HIS A 88 9.09 8.02 4.36
C HIS A 88 7.65 7.67 3.97
N VAL A 89 6.73 8.62 4.09
CA VAL A 89 5.33 8.46 3.68
C VAL A 89 4.99 9.47 2.58
N LEU A 90 4.59 8.97 1.43
CA LEU A 90 4.11 9.77 0.31
C LEU A 90 2.61 9.55 0.10
N LEU A 91 1.82 10.63 0.15
CA LEU A 91 0.45 10.63 -0.37
C LEU A 91 0.47 11.08 -1.84
N ALA A 92 0.21 10.15 -2.74
CA ALA A 92 0.06 10.36 -4.18
C ALA A 92 -1.43 10.48 -4.51
N ASP A 93 -1.95 11.73 -4.49
CA ASP A 93 -3.39 11.99 -4.57
C ASP A 93 -3.85 12.08 -6.03
N GLU A 94 -4.90 11.31 -6.39
CA GLU A 94 -5.51 11.24 -7.73
C GLU A 94 -4.52 10.81 -8.84
N ILE A 95 -3.79 9.70 -8.61
CA ILE A 95 -2.75 9.20 -9.54
C ILE A 95 -3.26 8.98 -10.98
N ASN A 96 -4.57 8.72 -11.16
CA ASN A 96 -5.17 8.54 -12.48
C ASN A 96 -5.40 9.84 -13.24
N ARG A 97 -5.14 11.03 -12.67
CA ARG A 97 -5.27 12.33 -13.34
C ARG A 97 -4.01 12.79 -14.08
N THR A 98 -2.90 12.09 -13.94
CA THR A 98 -1.65 12.47 -14.62
C THR A 98 -1.32 11.57 -15.79
N SER A 99 -0.37 12.02 -16.62
CA SER A 99 0.07 11.25 -17.78
C SER A 99 0.71 9.91 -17.42
N PRO A 100 0.66 8.89 -18.29
CA PRO A 100 1.31 7.59 -18.05
C PRO A 100 2.82 7.69 -17.77
N LYS A 101 3.50 8.72 -18.28
CA LYS A 101 4.94 8.95 -18.00
C LYS A 101 5.19 9.28 -16.54
N VAL A 102 4.34 10.10 -15.95
CA VAL A 102 4.47 10.49 -14.54
C VAL A 102 4.06 9.32 -13.62
N GLN A 103 2.99 8.60 -14.00
CA GLN A 103 2.62 7.37 -13.31
C GLN A 103 3.77 6.36 -13.29
N ALA A 104 4.42 6.14 -14.45
CA ALA A 104 5.54 5.22 -14.57
C ALA A 104 6.71 5.62 -13.65
N ALA A 105 7.05 6.91 -13.53
CA ALA A 105 8.11 7.37 -12.65
C ALA A 105 7.83 7.05 -11.17
N LEU A 106 6.58 7.24 -10.70
CA LEU A 106 6.21 6.85 -9.34
C LEU A 106 6.25 5.33 -9.16
N LEU A 107 5.69 4.57 -10.09
CA LEU A 107 5.60 3.12 -10.00
C LEU A 107 6.97 2.43 -10.09
N GLU A 108 7.90 2.99 -10.87
CA GLU A 108 9.29 2.55 -10.90
C GLU A 108 9.96 2.80 -9.56
N ALA A 109 9.82 4.01 -8.99
CA ALA A 109 10.36 4.36 -7.68
C ALA A 109 9.82 3.43 -6.57
N MET A 110 8.54 3.04 -6.63
CA MET A 110 7.95 2.07 -5.69
C MET A 110 8.57 0.68 -5.80
N ALA A 111 8.85 0.23 -7.03
CA ALA A 111 9.39 -1.12 -7.27
C ALA A 111 10.88 -1.24 -6.96
N GLU A 112 11.64 -0.21 -7.32
CA GLU A 112 13.12 -0.25 -7.29
C GLU A 112 13.71 0.49 -6.08
N LYS A 113 12.88 1.23 -5.32
CA LYS A 113 13.31 2.13 -4.23
C LYS A 113 14.45 3.07 -4.64
N GLN A 114 14.43 3.51 -5.89
CA GLN A 114 15.40 4.44 -6.45
C GLN A 114 14.78 5.27 -7.59
N VAL A 115 15.43 6.38 -7.90
CA VAL A 115 15.10 7.22 -9.06
C VAL A 115 16.37 7.57 -9.81
N THR A 116 16.28 7.65 -11.16
CA THR A 116 17.40 8.09 -12.00
C THR A 116 17.07 9.46 -12.58
N VAL A 117 17.88 10.46 -12.25
CA VAL A 117 17.77 11.83 -12.75
C VAL A 117 19.14 12.26 -13.29
N ASP A 118 19.18 12.75 -14.53
CA ASP A 118 20.40 13.19 -15.20
C ASP A 118 21.53 12.15 -15.19
N ASN A 119 21.20 10.87 -15.46
CA ASN A 119 22.09 9.71 -15.41
C ASN A 119 22.69 9.40 -14.01
N GLU A 120 22.19 10.01 -12.96
CA GLU A 120 22.54 9.67 -11.59
C GLU A 120 21.40 8.93 -10.90
N THR A 121 21.68 7.71 -10.43
CA THR A 121 20.73 6.93 -9.62
C THR A 121 20.82 7.34 -8.16
N ARG A 122 19.68 7.68 -7.59
CA ARG A 122 19.51 8.08 -6.19
C ARG A 122 18.58 7.11 -5.50
N THR A 123 19.06 6.47 -4.45
CA THR A 123 18.24 5.55 -3.64
C THR A 123 17.23 6.33 -2.81
N LEU A 124 16.03 5.80 -2.72
CA LEU A 124 15.02 6.24 -1.77
C LEU A 124 15.26 5.58 -0.41
N ASP A 125 14.56 6.07 0.60
CA ASP A 125 14.67 5.45 1.93
C ASP A 125 14.08 4.04 1.94
N GLU A 126 14.66 3.14 2.75
CA GLU A 126 14.14 1.79 2.95
C GLU A 126 12.69 1.79 3.43
N LEU A 127 12.33 2.79 4.25
CA LEU A 127 10.96 3.03 4.72
C LEU A 127 10.11 3.83 3.71
N PHE A 128 10.39 3.78 2.44
CA PHE A 128 9.55 4.45 1.45
C PHE A 128 8.20 3.77 1.32
N PHE A 129 7.13 4.46 1.75
CA PHE A 129 5.75 3.96 1.75
C PHE A 129 4.83 4.91 0.99
N VAL A 130 4.11 4.39 0.01
CA VAL A 130 3.19 5.17 -0.83
C VAL A 130 1.74 4.81 -0.50
N ILE A 131 0.95 5.83 -0.23
CA ILE A 131 -0.51 5.78 -0.24
C ILE A 131 -0.96 6.54 -1.49
N ALA A 132 -1.32 5.82 -2.53
CA ALA A 132 -1.90 6.42 -3.74
C ALA A 132 -3.43 6.43 -3.64
N THR A 133 -4.06 7.43 -4.26
CA THR A 133 -5.51 7.48 -4.37
C THR A 133 -5.96 7.56 -5.81
N GLN A 134 -7.11 6.98 -6.10
CA GLN A 134 -7.83 7.18 -7.36
C GLN A 134 -9.32 7.32 -7.11
N ASN A 135 -9.98 8.14 -7.92
CA ASN A 135 -11.44 8.21 -7.93
C ASN A 135 -11.96 7.33 -9.08
N PRO A 136 -12.64 6.23 -8.81
CA PRO A 136 -13.11 5.31 -9.84
C PRO A 136 -14.25 5.89 -10.71
N PHE A 137 -14.93 6.95 -10.25
CA PHE A 137 -16.06 7.58 -10.95
C PHE A 137 -15.65 8.73 -11.86
N ASP A 138 -14.43 9.21 -11.73
CA ASP A 138 -13.92 10.34 -12.50
C ASP A 138 -13.25 9.83 -13.79
N LEU A 139 -14.06 9.66 -14.84
CA LEU A 139 -13.62 9.08 -16.11
C LEU A 139 -13.09 10.11 -17.10
N VAL A 140 -13.52 11.37 -16.96
CA VAL A 140 -13.17 12.43 -17.92
C VAL A 140 -11.79 13.00 -17.57
N GLY A 141 -10.88 12.97 -18.56
CA GLY A 141 -9.52 13.50 -18.38
C GLY A 141 -8.63 12.67 -17.47
N THR A 142 -8.92 11.38 -17.31
CA THR A 142 -8.11 10.44 -16.51
C THR A 142 -7.41 9.42 -17.39
N PHE A 143 -6.31 8.88 -16.85
CA PHE A 143 -5.52 7.79 -17.42
C PHE A 143 -5.57 6.62 -16.44
N PRO A 144 -6.45 5.63 -16.65
CA PRO A 144 -6.56 4.48 -15.77
C PRO A 144 -5.25 3.69 -15.76
N LEU A 145 -4.87 3.17 -14.58
CA LEU A 145 -3.71 2.32 -14.43
C LEU A 145 -4.01 0.93 -15.04
N PRO A 146 -3.19 0.43 -15.98
CA PRO A 146 -3.28 -0.95 -16.44
C PRO A 146 -3.07 -1.96 -15.29
N VAL A 147 -3.64 -3.16 -15.42
CA VAL A 147 -3.51 -4.24 -14.39
C VAL A 147 -2.05 -4.51 -14.03
N ALA A 148 -1.16 -4.54 -15.02
CA ALA A 148 0.28 -4.74 -14.79
C ALA A 148 0.93 -3.63 -13.94
N GLN A 149 0.38 -2.44 -13.93
CA GLN A 149 0.84 -1.33 -13.09
C GLN A 149 0.19 -1.37 -11.71
N LEU A 150 -1.06 -1.81 -11.62
CA LEU A 150 -1.75 -2.03 -10.34
C LEU A 150 -1.05 -3.08 -9.49
N ASP A 151 -0.36 -4.05 -10.10
CA ASP A 151 0.43 -5.09 -9.39
C ASP A 151 1.58 -4.53 -8.52
N ARG A 152 1.97 -3.26 -8.72
CA ARG A 152 2.94 -2.55 -7.87
C ARG A 152 2.39 -2.18 -6.50
N PHE A 153 1.07 -2.10 -6.36
CA PHE A 153 0.41 -1.89 -5.08
C PHE A 153 0.15 -3.24 -4.41
N SER A 154 0.63 -3.41 -3.18
CA SER A 154 0.37 -4.64 -2.42
C SER A 154 -1.10 -4.75 -2.04
N PHE A 155 -1.73 -3.62 -1.72
CA PHE A 155 -3.12 -3.54 -1.32
C PHE A 155 -3.92 -2.57 -2.19
N LYS A 156 -5.14 -2.98 -2.55
CA LYS A 156 -6.18 -2.09 -3.03
C LYS A 156 -7.31 -2.08 -2.00
N ILE A 157 -7.57 -0.90 -1.45
CA ILE A 157 -8.56 -0.72 -0.38
C ILE A 157 -9.64 0.24 -0.89
N ARG A 158 -10.88 -0.23 -0.89
CA ARG A 158 -12.03 0.61 -1.19
C ARG A 158 -12.48 1.31 0.07
N MET A 159 -12.49 2.63 0.05
CA MET A 159 -13.00 3.42 1.16
C MET A 159 -14.52 3.49 1.10
N THR A 160 -15.14 3.32 2.24
CA THR A 160 -16.59 3.52 2.43
C THR A 160 -16.81 4.70 3.35
N HIS A 161 -18.01 5.28 3.30
CA HIS A 161 -18.39 6.30 4.28
C HIS A 161 -18.33 5.71 5.68
N VAL A 162 -17.89 6.53 6.64
CA VAL A 162 -17.93 6.15 8.05
C VAL A 162 -19.38 6.05 8.54
N ASP A 163 -19.60 5.29 9.59
CA ASP A 163 -20.92 5.14 10.17
C ASP A 163 -21.44 6.47 10.76
N ARG A 164 -22.75 6.54 11.01
CA ARG A 164 -23.42 7.73 11.53
C ARG A 164 -22.83 8.23 12.87
N ALA A 165 -22.38 7.32 13.74
CA ALA A 165 -21.82 7.70 15.04
C ALA A 165 -20.48 8.42 14.85
N SER A 166 -19.62 7.86 13.99
CA SER A 166 -18.33 8.44 13.60
C SER A 166 -18.49 9.79 12.88
N GLU A 167 -19.49 9.95 11.99
CA GLU A 167 -19.78 11.25 11.37
C GLU A 167 -20.16 12.31 12.40
N LEU A 168 -21.00 11.96 13.38
CA LEU A 168 -21.36 12.87 14.47
C LEU A 168 -20.16 13.25 15.33
N GLU A 169 -19.27 12.31 15.61
CA GLU A 169 -18.05 12.57 16.35
C GLU A 169 -17.11 13.52 15.59
N VAL A 170 -16.95 13.30 14.28
CA VAL A 170 -16.21 14.19 13.38
C VAL A 170 -16.74 15.61 13.47
N LEU A 171 -18.07 15.81 13.39
CA LEU A 171 -18.68 17.14 13.47
C LEU A 171 -18.49 17.79 14.85
N ARG A 172 -18.57 17.02 15.94
CA ARG A 172 -18.36 17.51 17.31
C ARG A 172 -16.91 17.88 17.60
N SER A 173 -15.96 17.14 17.03
CA SER A 173 -14.52 17.33 17.22
C SER A 173 -13.89 18.43 16.35
N ILE A 174 -14.62 19.02 15.41
CA ILE A 174 -14.09 20.05 14.47
C ILE A 174 -13.35 21.18 15.21
N ARG A 175 -13.85 21.62 16.38
CA ARG A 175 -13.22 22.67 17.18
C ARG A 175 -12.01 22.20 18.00
N GLN A 176 -11.90 20.89 18.27
CA GLN A 176 -10.84 20.30 19.09
C GLN A 176 -9.66 19.76 18.27
N ARG A 177 -9.79 19.67 16.94
CA ARG A 177 -8.78 19.09 16.01
C ARG A 177 -7.45 19.84 15.94
N ARG A 178 -7.20 20.84 16.78
CA ARG A 178 -5.92 21.58 16.84
C ARG A 178 -4.88 20.96 17.79
N ALA A 179 -5.22 19.96 18.57
CA ALA A 179 -4.24 19.28 19.41
C ALA A 179 -3.50 18.24 18.58
N PRO A 180 -2.16 18.23 18.54
CA PRO A 180 -1.42 17.11 18.02
C PRO A 180 -1.71 15.92 18.94
N ALA A 181 -2.27 14.87 18.40
CA ALA A 181 -2.28 13.58 19.06
C ALA A 181 -0.85 13.01 18.96
N SER A 182 0.04 13.47 19.82
CA SER A 182 1.37 12.92 19.92
C SER A 182 1.47 12.16 21.22
N GLU A 183 1.01 10.95 21.21
CA GLU A 183 1.68 9.89 21.95
C GLU A 183 3.02 9.63 21.25
N ALA A 184 4.02 9.10 21.96
CA ALA A 184 5.40 9.04 21.50
C ALA A 184 5.53 8.59 20.03
N PRO A 185 6.23 9.34 19.18
CA PRO A 185 6.41 8.96 17.79
C PRO A 185 7.24 7.67 17.68
N VAL A 186 6.95 6.86 16.67
CA VAL A 186 7.69 5.63 16.36
C VAL A 186 8.94 5.99 15.55
N GLY A 187 10.10 5.50 15.99
CA GLY A 187 11.35 5.66 15.27
C GLY A 187 11.36 4.89 13.95
N ARG A 188 11.99 5.46 12.92
CA ARG A 188 12.22 4.75 11.65
C ARG A 188 12.91 3.40 11.88
N SER A 189 13.97 3.40 12.69
CA SER A 189 14.73 2.17 13.01
C SER A 189 13.87 1.14 13.75
N GLU A 190 13.00 1.60 14.64
CA GLU A 190 12.06 0.74 15.36
C GLU A 190 11.05 0.07 14.40
N LEU A 191 10.51 0.83 13.45
CA LEU A 191 9.59 0.26 12.45
C LEU A 191 10.27 -0.77 11.54
N LEU A 192 11.50 -0.50 11.09
CA LEU A 192 12.26 -1.46 10.29
C LEU A 192 12.62 -2.72 11.09
N ALA A 193 12.96 -2.57 12.36
CA ALA A 193 13.18 -3.70 13.25
C ALA A 193 11.90 -4.51 13.46
N ALA A 194 10.74 -3.86 13.61
CA ALA A 194 9.45 -4.53 13.71
C ALA A 194 9.10 -5.32 12.43
N ARG A 195 9.40 -4.79 11.23
CA ARG A 195 9.25 -5.54 9.96
C ARG A 195 10.08 -6.82 9.96
N ALA A 196 11.35 -6.72 10.34
CA ALA A 196 12.26 -7.86 10.40
C ALA A 196 11.82 -8.89 11.45
N ASP A 197 11.34 -8.44 12.62
CA ASP A 197 10.83 -9.31 13.66
C ASP A 197 9.57 -10.04 13.22
N VAL A 198 8.61 -9.38 12.60
CA VAL A 198 7.41 -10.00 12.03
C VAL A 198 7.78 -11.09 11.02
N ASP A 199 8.73 -10.80 10.12
CA ASP A 199 9.17 -11.80 9.14
C ASP A 199 9.85 -13.01 9.78
N ALA A 200 10.64 -12.81 10.81
CA ALA A 200 11.37 -13.86 11.50
C ALA A 200 10.50 -14.67 12.49
N SER A 201 9.59 -14.01 13.22
CA SER A 201 8.85 -14.60 14.33
C SER A 201 7.52 -15.23 13.95
N VAL A 202 6.82 -14.68 12.91
CA VAL A 202 5.52 -15.21 12.51
C VAL A 202 5.67 -16.36 11.53
N ARG A 203 5.15 -17.51 11.92
CA ARG A 203 5.22 -18.75 11.13
C ARG A 203 4.03 -18.87 10.18
N VAL A 204 4.30 -19.44 9.01
CA VAL A 204 3.27 -19.83 8.03
C VAL A 204 3.35 -21.34 7.88
N HIS A 205 2.26 -22.01 8.22
CA HIS A 205 2.18 -23.47 8.09
C HIS A 205 2.03 -23.87 6.63
N ASP A 206 2.48 -25.09 6.25
CA ASP A 206 2.39 -25.56 4.87
C ASP A 206 0.93 -25.62 4.37
N LEU A 207 -0.03 -25.94 5.24
CA LEU A 207 -1.46 -25.90 4.91
C LEU A 207 -1.93 -24.51 4.44
N ILE A 208 -1.36 -23.43 4.97
CA ILE A 208 -1.65 -22.06 4.50
C ILE A 208 -1.06 -21.81 3.11
N HIS A 209 0.17 -22.31 2.84
CA HIS A 209 0.76 -22.24 1.51
C HIS A 209 -0.08 -23.01 0.49
N GLU A 210 -0.54 -24.23 0.83
CA GLU A 210 -1.43 -25.02 -0.01
C GLU A 210 -2.76 -24.29 -0.25
N ALA A 211 -3.37 -23.75 0.81
CA ALA A 211 -4.61 -22.99 0.71
C ALA A 211 -4.47 -21.79 -0.25
N LEU A 212 -3.37 -21.02 -0.16
CA LEU A 212 -3.09 -19.92 -1.08
C LEU A 212 -3.02 -20.38 -2.55
N VAL A 213 -2.33 -21.50 -2.79
CA VAL A 213 -2.23 -22.09 -4.14
C VAL A 213 -3.59 -22.58 -4.62
N ASP A 214 -4.36 -23.24 -3.78
CA ASP A 214 -5.69 -23.75 -4.11
C ASP A 214 -6.66 -22.61 -4.46
N VAL A 215 -6.69 -21.50 -3.67
CA VAL A 215 -7.48 -20.31 -4.00
C VAL A 215 -7.07 -19.72 -5.35
N ALA A 216 -5.76 -19.59 -5.60
CA ALA A 216 -5.28 -19.03 -6.86
C ALA A 216 -5.64 -19.92 -8.06
N ARG A 217 -5.60 -21.24 -7.90
CA ARG A 217 -5.99 -22.19 -8.95
C ARG A 217 -7.48 -22.12 -9.21
N THR A 218 -8.31 -22.12 -8.17
CA THR A 218 -9.77 -21.96 -8.29
C THR A 218 -10.12 -20.67 -9.04
N LEU A 219 -9.47 -19.56 -8.71
CA LEU A 219 -9.66 -18.30 -9.43
C LEU A 219 -9.23 -18.35 -10.90
N ARG A 220 -8.19 -19.11 -11.25
CA ARG A 220 -7.74 -19.26 -12.65
C ARG A 220 -8.62 -20.19 -13.47
N GLU A 221 -9.36 -21.09 -12.81
CA GLU A 221 -10.29 -22.04 -13.42
C GLU A 221 -11.73 -21.52 -13.47
N ASP A 222 -12.03 -20.39 -12.81
CA ASP A 222 -13.34 -19.77 -12.79
C ASP A 222 -13.63 -19.07 -14.13
N GLU A 223 -14.70 -19.47 -14.84
CA GLU A 223 -15.12 -18.92 -16.13
C GLU A 223 -15.40 -17.40 -16.09
N ARG A 224 -15.67 -16.84 -14.89
CA ARG A 224 -15.87 -15.41 -14.67
C ARG A 224 -14.57 -14.62 -14.64
N VAL A 225 -13.43 -15.29 -14.51
CA VAL A 225 -12.09 -14.70 -14.37
C VAL A 225 -11.34 -14.87 -15.69
N LEU A 226 -11.14 -13.76 -16.40
CA LEU A 226 -10.42 -13.73 -17.68
C LEU A 226 -8.91 -13.84 -17.46
N GLN A 227 -8.39 -13.22 -16.40
CA GLN A 227 -7.03 -13.37 -15.95
C GLN A 227 -7.00 -13.50 -14.42
N GLY A 228 -6.51 -14.64 -13.93
CA GLY A 228 -6.35 -14.93 -12.52
C GLY A 228 -5.06 -14.37 -11.93
N VAL A 229 -4.93 -14.48 -10.60
CA VAL A 229 -3.74 -14.01 -9.86
C VAL A 229 -2.48 -14.78 -10.25
N SER A 230 -1.36 -14.07 -10.31
CA SER A 230 -0.05 -14.65 -10.62
C SER A 230 0.59 -15.32 -9.39
N THR A 231 1.64 -16.13 -9.61
CA THR A 231 2.46 -16.66 -8.50
C THR A 231 3.11 -15.54 -7.70
N ARG A 232 3.47 -14.41 -8.34
CA ARG A 232 3.97 -13.21 -7.65
C ARG A 232 2.96 -12.68 -6.64
N SER A 233 1.68 -12.70 -6.98
CA SER A 233 0.61 -12.25 -6.06
C SER A 233 0.57 -13.10 -4.78
N LEU A 234 0.84 -14.42 -4.88
CA LEU A 234 0.93 -15.32 -3.73
C LEU A 234 2.13 -14.96 -2.84
N VAL A 235 3.29 -14.72 -3.46
CA VAL A 235 4.50 -14.29 -2.74
C VAL A 235 4.26 -12.99 -1.99
N LEU A 236 3.58 -12.01 -2.61
CA LEU A 236 3.23 -10.74 -1.98
C LEU A 236 2.20 -10.87 -0.85
N ALA A 237 1.37 -11.90 -0.85
CA ALA A 237 0.39 -12.13 0.21
C ALA A 237 1.05 -12.61 1.52
N ILE A 238 2.15 -13.35 1.47
CA ILE A 238 2.79 -13.94 2.66
C ILE A 238 3.22 -12.88 3.69
N PRO A 239 3.99 -11.82 3.34
CA PRO A 239 4.33 -10.78 4.30
C PRO A 239 3.10 -10.07 4.89
N ALA A 240 2.06 -9.90 4.09
CA ALA A 240 0.82 -9.28 4.51
C ALA A 240 0.06 -10.13 5.54
N LEU A 241 -0.03 -11.45 5.32
CA LEU A 241 -0.62 -12.39 6.27
C LEU A 241 0.16 -12.42 7.58
N LYS A 242 1.50 -12.47 7.53
CA LYS A 242 2.36 -12.38 8.71
C LYS A 242 2.13 -11.08 9.49
N ALA A 243 2.10 -9.95 8.79
CA ALA A 243 1.87 -8.64 9.42
C ALA A 243 0.49 -8.56 10.07
N HIS A 244 -0.55 -9.11 9.44
CA HIS A 244 -1.89 -9.15 10.03
C HIS A 244 -1.91 -10.02 11.28
N ALA A 245 -1.36 -11.24 11.24
CA ALA A 245 -1.27 -12.13 12.39
C ALA A 245 -0.54 -11.47 13.58
N ALA A 246 0.59 -10.78 13.31
CA ALA A 246 1.34 -10.04 14.32
C ALA A 246 0.52 -8.91 14.96
N LEU A 247 -0.23 -8.13 14.17
CA LEU A 247 -1.13 -7.10 14.70
C LEU A 247 -2.26 -7.67 15.56
N GLN A 248 -2.65 -8.94 15.33
CA GLN A 248 -3.59 -9.67 16.19
C GLN A 248 -2.90 -10.34 17.41
N GLY A 249 -1.60 -10.08 17.63
CA GLY A 249 -0.83 -10.64 18.75
C GLY A 249 -0.47 -12.12 18.59
N ARG A 250 -0.51 -12.67 17.35
CA ARG A 250 -0.19 -14.07 17.06
C ARG A 250 1.19 -14.19 16.41
N THR A 251 1.83 -15.33 16.63
CA THR A 251 3.10 -15.72 16.02
C THR A 251 2.92 -16.78 14.92
N TRP A 252 1.71 -16.97 14.42
CA TRP A 252 1.37 -17.84 13.31
C TRP A 252 0.22 -17.25 12.49
N VAL A 253 0.23 -17.55 11.21
CA VAL A 253 -0.85 -17.18 10.28
C VAL A 253 -1.99 -18.18 10.45
N ASP A 254 -3.22 -17.67 10.55
CA ASP A 254 -4.46 -18.43 10.69
C ASP A 254 -5.29 -18.37 9.39
N ALA A 255 -6.30 -19.22 9.29
CA ALA A 255 -7.27 -19.20 8.19
C ALA A 255 -8.02 -17.86 8.08
N ASP A 256 -8.38 -17.27 9.21
CA ASP A 256 -9.05 -15.97 9.28
C ASP A 256 -8.21 -14.84 8.65
N ASP A 257 -6.87 -14.95 8.67
CA ASP A 257 -5.99 -13.98 8.01
C ASP A 257 -6.17 -13.99 6.49
N LEU A 258 -6.44 -15.18 5.90
CA LEU A 258 -6.73 -15.30 4.47
C LEU A 258 -8.00 -14.52 4.11
N ASP A 259 -9.06 -14.69 4.91
CA ASP A 259 -10.36 -14.03 4.68
C ASP A 259 -10.26 -12.50 4.72
N VAL A 260 -9.41 -11.96 5.59
CA VAL A 260 -9.21 -10.51 5.73
C VAL A 260 -8.28 -9.97 4.64
N ILE A 261 -7.19 -10.68 4.33
CA ILE A 261 -6.11 -10.11 3.52
C ILE A 261 -6.30 -10.35 2.02
N LEU A 262 -6.72 -11.56 1.60
CA LEU A 262 -6.74 -11.91 0.18
C LEU A 262 -7.67 -11.03 -0.68
N PRO A 263 -8.85 -10.59 -0.22
CA PRO A 263 -9.67 -9.67 -0.99
C PRO A 263 -8.92 -8.38 -1.37
N HIS A 264 -8.12 -7.83 -0.47
CA HIS A 264 -7.38 -6.59 -0.67
C HIS A 264 -6.09 -6.76 -1.50
N VAL A 265 -5.50 -7.96 -1.46
CA VAL A 265 -4.30 -8.29 -2.23
C VAL A 265 -4.65 -8.77 -3.64
N PHE A 266 -5.74 -9.53 -3.83
CA PHE A 266 -6.06 -10.17 -5.11
C PHE A 266 -7.00 -9.37 -6.00
N ALA A 267 -7.95 -8.60 -5.44
CA ALA A 267 -9.02 -7.97 -6.21
C ALA A 267 -8.55 -7.14 -7.42
N HIS A 268 -7.47 -6.39 -7.26
CA HIS A 268 -6.94 -5.52 -8.32
C HIS A 268 -5.99 -6.24 -9.31
N ARG A 269 -5.75 -7.53 -9.08
CA ARG A 269 -4.92 -8.42 -9.90
C ARG A 269 -5.74 -9.37 -10.76
N LEU A 270 -7.07 -9.32 -10.62
CA LEU A 270 -7.99 -10.11 -11.42
C LEU A 270 -8.51 -9.27 -12.58
N GLU A 271 -8.54 -9.87 -13.78
CA GLU A 271 -9.35 -9.37 -14.89
C GLU A 271 -10.63 -10.21 -14.96
N LEU A 272 -11.78 -9.55 -14.92
CA LEU A 272 -13.06 -10.18 -14.74
C LEU A 272 -13.99 -9.97 -15.93
N ALA A 273 -14.85 -10.93 -16.20
CA ALA A 273 -15.94 -10.77 -17.14
C ALA A 273 -16.91 -9.67 -16.67
N SER A 274 -17.54 -9.00 -17.63
CA SER A 274 -18.46 -7.91 -17.34
C SER A 274 -19.60 -8.36 -16.38
N GLY A 275 -19.82 -7.57 -15.35
CA GLY A 275 -20.84 -7.83 -14.33
C GLY A 275 -20.39 -8.70 -13.14
N THR A 276 -19.12 -9.13 -13.12
CA THR A 276 -18.57 -9.89 -11.99
C THR A 276 -17.85 -8.96 -11.03
N ALA A 277 -18.12 -9.10 -9.72
CA ALA A 277 -17.38 -8.40 -8.67
C ALA A 277 -16.20 -9.25 -8.18
N ALA A 278 -15.02 -8.64 -8.02
CA ALA A 278 -13.80 -9.33 -7.58
C ALA A 278 -13.99 -9.97 -6.20
N GLU A 279 -14.60 -9.24 -5.29
CA GLU A 279 -14.86 -9.70 -3.93
C GLU A 279 -15.71 -10.99 -3.91
N THR A 280 -16.70 -11.09 -4.82
CA THR A 280 -17.56 -12.28 -4.95
C THR A 280 -16.76 -13.46 -5.49
N ALA A 281 -15.98 -13.26 -6.56
CA ALA A 281 -15.16 -14.34 -7.13
C ALA A 281 -14.15 -14.86 -6.12
N ILE A 282 -13.49 -13.97 -5.37
CA ILE A 282 -12.53 -14.35 -4.32
C ILE A 282 -13.23 -15.12 -3.19
N ALA A 283 -14.36 -14.62 -2.68
CA ALA A 283 -15.09 -15.28 -1.62
C ALA A 283 -15.57 -16.68 -2.03
N ASP A 284 -16.07 -16.85 -3.28
CA ASP A 284 -16.46 -18.14 -3.80
C ASP A 284 -15.28 -19.12 -3.92
N ALA A 285 -14.09 -18.63 -4.33
CA ALA A 285 -12.88 -19.45 -4.41
C ALA A 285 -12.34 -19.83 -3.03
N MET A 286 -12.48 -18.96 -2.04
CA MET A 286 -11.97 -19.19 -0.67
C MET A 286 -12.84 -20.17 0.12
N ARG A 287 -14.16 -20.19 -0.08
CA ARG A 287 -15.08 -21.03 0.68
C ARG A 287 -14.71 -22.51 0.71
N PRO A 288 -14.53 -23.22 -0.43
CA PRO A 288 -14.15 -24.64 -0.42
C PRO A 288 -12.75 -24.88 0.16
N VAL A 289 -11.84 -23.93 0.00
CA VAL A 289 -10.47 -24.01 0.53
C VAL A 289 -10.47 -23.87 2.06
N GLY A 290 -11.25 -22.95 2.61
CA GLY A 290 -11.44 -22.78 4.05
C GLY A 290 -12.05 -24.03 4.70
N GLU A 291 -13.06 -24.65 4.06
CA GLU A 291 -13.64 -25.91 4.54
C GLU A 291 -12.65 -27.08 4.52
N LYS A 292 -11.76 -27.12 3.50
CA LYS A 292 -10.68 -28.13 3.42
C LYS A 292 -9.65 -27.88 4.52
N LEU A 293 -9.18 -26.64 4.66
CA LEU A 293 -8.18 -26.25 5.66
C LEU A 293 -8.65 -26.60 7.08
N ALA A 294 -9.90 -26.26 7.44
CA ALA A 294 -10.47 -26.62 8.74
C ALA A 294 -10.48 -28.12 9.01
N ARG A 295 -10.76 -28.96 7.99
CA ARG A 295 -10.73 -30.42 8.12
C ARG A 295 -9.30 -30.94 8.28
N ASP A 296 -8.33 -30.39 7.55
CA ASP A 296 -6.95 -30.89 7.59
C ASP A 296 -6.27 -30.50 8.91
N VAL A 297 -6.53 -29.32 9.44
CA VAL A 297 -6.08 -28.92 10.79
C VAL A 297 -6.61 -29.88 11.87
N LEU A 298 -7.90 -30.29 11.78
CA LEU A 298 -8.46 -31.26 12.73
C LEU A 298 -7.82 -32.63 12.62
N ARG A 299 -7.37 -33.07 11.42
CA ARG A 299 -6.69 -34.35 11.21
C ARG A 299 -5.26 -34.35 11.74
N GLU A 300 -4.55 -33.23 11.67
CA GLU A 300 -3.19 -33.10 12.21
C GLU A 300 -3.16 -32.96 13.73
N ALA A 301 -4.24 -32.49 14.33
CA ALA A 301 -4.37 -32.34 15.78
C ALA A 301 -4.83 -33.60 16.53
N GLY A 302 -5.28 -34.65 15.85
CA GLY A 302 -5.76 -35.93 16.41
C GLY A 302 -4.83 -37.09 16.15
#